data_907de2a37d3bea50b0b94a6694de3bdb
#
_entry.id   907de2a37d3bea50b0b94a6694de3bdb
#
_cell.length_a   1.000
_cell.length_b   1.000
_cell.length_c   1.000
_cell.angle_alpha   90.00
_cell.angle_beta   90.00
_cell.angle_gamma   90.00
#
_symmetry.space_group_name_H-M   'P 1'
#
loop_
_entity.id
_entity.type
_entity.pdbx_description
1 polymer ?
#
loop_
_entity_poly.entity_id
_entity_poly.type
_entity_poly.pdbx_seq_one_letter_code
_entity_poly.pdbx_strand_id
1 'polypeptide(L)'
;FRDAFENEATEFLEKYYPLALQEPVSVPIRRIAENMGLSIMEESLLSSELDVFGLVVFEDGNIKDKNKNIVIRNAKRGTVLIDPRVYYERTLGTVNFTIAHECFHWHRHQPYHALMKMLGANDELGKIIQCSIGSNSKDSEKWKAIDWMEWQANGVAPHILMPTSTAKIKVTELIEKYQIHFDGMDGYRIEDMILELADFYGLSKLAVKMRIREMGYAKIDGVFTYVNGQ
;
A
#
# COMPACT_ATOMS: atom_id res chain seq x y z
N PHE A 1 2.30 -13.58 -11.20
CA PHE A 1 2.62 -12.52 -10.23
C PHE A 1 1.40 -12.12 -9.37
N ARG A 2 0.18 -11.98 -9.95
CA ARG A 2 -1.03 -11.58 -9.20
C ARG A 2 -1.39 -12.56 -8.10
N ASP A 3 -1.39 -13.85 -8.40
CA ASP A 3 -1.67 -14.89 -7.42
C ASP A 3 -0.66 -14.88 -6.26
N ALA A 4 0.58 -14.47 -6.52
CA ALA A 4 1.59 -14.34 -5.49
C ALA A 4 1.28 -13.20 -4.50
N PHE A 5 0.79 -12.04 -4.99
CA PHE A 5 0.40 -10.93 -4.12
C PHE A 5 -0.81 -11.26 -3.27
N GLU A 6 -1.80 -11.96 -3.85
CA GLU A 6 -2.98 -12.40 -3.11
C GLU A 6 -2.62 -13.40 -2.01
N ASN A 7 -1.70 -14.35 -2.29
CA ASN A 7 -1.23 -15.32 -1.30
C ASN A 7 -0.49 -14.63 -0.15
N GLU A 8 0.42 -13.71 -0.44
CA GLU A 8 1.15 -12.93 0.58
C GLU A 8 0.20 -12.07 1.44
N ALA A 9 -0.81 -11.46 0.81
CA ALA A 9 -1.83 -10.70 1.53
C ALA A 9 -2.70 -11.61 2.41
N THR A 10 -3.02 -12.80 1.92
CA THR A 10 -3.79 -13.80 2.68
C THR A 10 -2.99 -14.26 3.91
N GLU A 11 -1.71 -14.62 3.77
CA GLU A 11 -0.85 -14.99 4.90
C GLU A 11 -0.77 -13.85 5.94
N PHE A 12 -0.65 -12.62 5.47
CA PHE A 12 -0.64 -11.45 6.34
C PHE A 12 -1.96 -11.32 7.11
N LEU A 13 -3.10 -11.41 6.42
CA LEU A 13 -4.42 -11.26 7.04
C LEU A 13 -4.79 -12.42 7.95
N GLU A 14 -4.45 -13.66 7.60
CA GLU A 14 -4.62 -14.82 8.48
C GLU A 14 -3.95 -14.60 9.84
N LYS A 15 -2.78 -13.98 9.83
CA LYS A 15 -2.01 -13.72 11.04
C LYS A 15 -2.52 -12.52 11.85
N TYR A 16 -2.92 -11.43 11.19
CA TYR A 16 -3.15 -10.17 11.88
C TYR A 16 -4.61 -9.71 11.88
N TYR A 17 -5.42 -10.12 10.91
CA TYR A 17 -6.84 -9.73 10.82
C TYR A 17 -7.66 -10.71 9.97
N PRO A 18 -7.86 -11.98 10.43
CA PRO A 18 -8.52 -13.02 9.64
C PRO A 18 -9.97 -12.72 9.27
N LEU A 19 -10.64 -11.81 9.98
CA LEU A 19 -12.02 -11.39 9.67
C LEU A 19 -12.16 -10.87 8.25
N ALA A 20 -11.16 -10.15 7.72
CA ALA A 20 -11.18 -9.61 6.37
C ALA A 20 -11.20 -10.69 5.27
N LEU A 21 -10.83 -11.92 5.59
CA LEU A 21 -10.90 -13.07 4.68
C LEU A 21 -12.25 -13.80 4.76
N GLN A 22 -13.07 -13.51 5.76
CA GLN A 22 -14.36 -14.16 6.01
C GLN A 22 -15.53 -13.33 5.51
N GLU A 23 -15.46 -12.03 5.71
CA GLU A 23 -16.53 -11.10 5.31
C GLU A 23 -15.95 -9.76 4.81
N PRO A 24 -16.69 -9.00 3.99
CA PRO A 24 -16.26 -7.70 3.50
C PRO A 24 -16.25 -6.69 4.66
N VAL A 25 -15.04 -6.33 5.10
CA VAL A 25 -14.82 -5.33 6.16
C VAL A 25 -13.67 -4.41 5.78
N SER A 26 -13.69 -3.20 6.33
CA SER A 26 -12.53 -2.31 6.28
C SER A 26 -11.42 -2.84 7.17
N VAL A 27 -10.21 -2.92 6.63
CA VAL A 27 -9.03 -3.40 7.37
C VAL A 27 -8.47 -2.26 8.24
N PRO A 28 -8.48 -2.39 9.58
CA PRO A 28 -8.01 -1.34 10.49
C PRO A 28 -6.47 -1.33 10.54
N ILE A 29 -5.84 -0.91 9.46
CA ILE A 29 -4.39 -1.09 9.23
C ILE A 29 -3.52 -0.40 10.30
N ARG A 30 -3.96 0.75 10.84
CA ARG A 30 -3.26 1.41 11.95
C ARG A 30 -3.23 0.53 13.21
N ARG A 31 -4.36 -0.07 13.55
CA ARG A 31 -4.47 -0.97 14.70
C ARG A 31 -3.66 -2.26 14.49
N ILE A 32 -3.61 -2.74 13.25
CA ILE A 32 -2.75 -3.88 12.90
C ILE A 32 -1.29 -3.52 13.11
N ALA A 33 -0.83 -2.35 12.64
CA ALA A 33 0.53 -1.87 12.86
C ALA A 33 0.88 -1.83 14.35
N GLU A 34 0.01 -1.27 15.19
CA GLU A 34 0.19 -1.25 16.66
C GLU A 34 0.30 -2.66 17.24
N ASN A 35 -0.58 -3.59 16.82
CA ASN A 35 -0.53 -5.00 17.24
C ASN A 35 0.75 -5.73 16.77
N MET A 36 1.36 -5.28 15.68
CA MET A 36 2.66 -5.77 15.20
C MET A 36 3.83 -5.19 16.01
N GLY A 37 3.58 -4.32 16.98
CA GLY A 37 4.59 -3.61 17.77
C GLY A 37 5.20 -2.42 17.05
N LEU A 38 4.54 -1.90 16.02
CA LEU A 38 4.96 -0.71 15.30
C LEU A 38 4.39 0.55 15.96
N SER A 39 5.19 1.61 16.02
CA SER A 39 4.77 2.95 16.41
C SER A 39 4.64 3.82 15.18
N ILE A 40 3.45 4.35 14.91
CA ILE A 40 3.24 5.27 13.79
C ILE A 40 3.48 6.69 14.28
N MET A 41 4.42 7.39 13.62
CA MET A 41 4.76 8.78 13.90
C MET A 41 4.60 9.61 12.63
N GLU A 42 4.06 10.81 12.80
CA GLU A 42 3.89 11.77 11.73
C GLU A 42 5.02 12.79 11.83
N GLU A 43 5.99 12.66 10.95
CA GLU A 43 7.16 13.53 10.87
C GLU A 43 7.19 14.20 9.51
N SER A 44 7.36 15.51 9.50
CA SER A 44 7.41 16.29 8.27
C SER A 44 8.72 16.15 7.53
N LEU A 45 8.66 16.29 6.21
CA LEU A 45 9.81 16.39 5.32
C LEU A 45 10.67 15.12 5.25
N LEU A 46 10.04 13.96 5.06
CA LEU A 46 10.77 12.75 4.68
C LEU A 46 11.53 12.94 3.37
N SER A 47 10.98 13.78 2.49
CA SER A 47 11.67 14.26 1.28
C SER A 47 11.18 15.66 0.89
N SER A 48 12.00 16.44 0.14
CA SER A 48 11.63 17.79 -0.30
C SER A 48 10.41 17.78 -1.23
N GLU A 49 10.35 16.83 -2.16
CA GLU A 49 9.39 16.77 -3.26
C GLU A 49 8.16 15.90 -2.95
N LEU A 50 7.98 15.44 -1.71
CA LEU A 50 6.95 14.47 -1.33
C LEU A 50 6.95 13.23 -2.27
N ASP A 51 8.14 12.75 -2.63
CA ASP A 51 8.32 11.50 -3.35
C ASP A 51 8.49 10.28 -2.41
N VAL A 52 8.65 10.51 -1.11
CA VAL A 52 8.62 9.52 -0.04
C VAL A 52 7.42 9.80 0.86
N PHE A 53 6.47 8.89 0.90
CA PHE A 53 5.23 9.01 1.67
C PHE A 53 5.37 8.50 3.10
N GLY A 54 6.15 7.46 3.26
CA GLY A 54 6.43 6.84 4.55
C GLY A 54 7.68 5.97 4.48
N LEU A 55 8.09 5.49 5.63
CA LEU A 55 9.17 4.54 5.75
C LEU A 55 9.06 3.77 7.07
N VAL A 56 9.58 2.54 7.10
CA VAL A 56 9.72 1.74 8.32
C VAL A 56 11.18 1.64 8.73
N VAL A 57 11.44 1.79 10.02
CA VAL A 57 12.77 1.78 10.63
C VAL A 57 13.11 0.38 11.13
N PHE A 58 14.10 -0.28 10.52
CA PHE A 58 14.56 -1.61 10.93
C PHE A 58 15.68 -1.59 11.97
N GLU A 59 16.41 -0.48 12.11
CA GLU A 59 17.46 -0.29 13.09
C GLU A 59 17.45 1.12 13.68
N ASP A 60 17.80 1.23 14.96
CA ASP A 60 17.98 2.52 15.63
C ASP A 60 19.04 3.36 14.90
N GLY A 61 18.74 4.63 14.68
CA GLY A 61 19.73 5.53 14.07
C GLY A 61 19.14 6.82 13.50
N ASN A 62 19.99 7.56 12.81
CA ASN A 62 19.58 8.76 12.08
C ASN A 62 19.14 8.39 10.67
N ILE A 63 18.04 8.99 10.24
CA ILE A 63 17.54 8.85 8.88
C ILE A 63 18.03 10.04 8.07
N LYS A 64 18.51 9.76 6.86
CA LYS A 64 19.06 10.75 5.94
C LYS A 64 18.25 10.78 4.63
N ASP A 65 18.16 11.95 4.04
CA ASP A 65 17.60 12.13 2.70
C ASP A 65 18.57 11.65 1.58
N LYS A 66 18.15 11.79 0.33
CA LYS A 66 18.96 11.48 -0.86
C LYS A 66 20.29 12.26 -0.93
N ASN A 67 20.33 13.45 -0.28
CA ASN A 67 21.48 14.33 -0.24
C ASN A 67 22.36 14.07 1.00
N LYS A 68 22.07 13.00 1.75
CA LYS A 68 22.74 12.62 3.00
C LYS A 68 22.55 13.59 4.16
N ASN A 69 21.58 14.51 4.08
CA ASN A 69 21.20 15.34 5.22
C ASN A 69 20.38 14.52 6.21
N ILE A 70 20.62 14.72 7.50
CA ILE A 70 19.83 14.07 8.55
C ILE A 70 18.46 14.74 8.59
N VAL A 71 17.42 14.00 8.21
CA VAL A 71 16.01 14.44 8.28
C VAL A 71 15.38 14.05 9.61
N ILE A 72 15.75 12.89 10.17
CA ILE A 72 15.27 12.46 11.49
C ILE A 72 16.43 11.96 12.32
N ARG A 73 16.48 12.41 13.57
CA ARG A 73 17.49 11.99 14.55
C ARG A 73 16.94 10.92 15.49
N ASN A 74 17.79 9.93 15.81
CA ASN A 74 17.49 8.90 16.80
C ASN A 74 16.18 8.14 16.56
N ALA A 75 15.82 7.89 15.28
CA ALA A 75 14.69 7.06 14.94
C ALA A 75 14.84 5.67 15.58
N LYS A 76 13.74 5.14 16.10
CA LYS A 76 13.73 3.85 16.80
C LYS A 76 13.27 2.73 15.87
N ARG A 77 13.87 1.55 16.03
CA ARG A 77 13.42 0.35 15.36
C ARG A 77 11.94 0.10 15.66
N GLY A 78 11.19 -0.27 14.62
CA GLY A 78 9.73 -0.47 14.72
C GLY A 78 8.92 0.83 14.64
N THR A 79 9.56 1.95 14.23
CA THR A 79 8.82 3.17 13.92
C THR A 79 8.44 3.19 12.45
N VAL A 80 7.18 3.45 12.16
CA VAL A 80 6.67 3.82 10.84
C VAL A 80 6.49 5.32 10.82
N LEU A 81 7.22 5.99 9.95
CA LEU A 81 7.14 7.43 9.76
C LEU A 81 6.27 7.73 8.54
N ILE A 82 5.33 8.66 8.70
CA ILE A 82 4.44 9.11 7.63
C ILE A 82 4.65 10.61 7.45
N ASP A 83 4.88 11.05 6.22
CA ASP A 83 4.93 12.48 5.92
C ASP A 83 3.51 13.06 6.00
N PRO A 84 3.23 14.00 6.92
CA PRO A 84 1.87 14.52 7.13
C PRO A 84 1.32 15.28 5.90
N ARG A 85 2.15 15.71 4.96
CA ARG A 85 1.69 16.31 3.70
C ARG A 85 0.85 15.35 2.87
N VAL A 86 1.04 14.02 3.04
CA VAL A 86 0.23 13.00 2.35
C VAL A 86 -1.26 13.17 2.65
N TYR A 87 -1.64 13.62 3.86
CA TYR A 87 -3.04 13.86 4.22
C TYR A 87 -3.67 15.01 3.42
N TYR A 88 -2.89 16.03 3.10
CA TYR A 88 -3.38 17.26 2.46
C TYR A 88 -3.20 17.25 0.95
N GLU A 89 -2.08 16.69 0.47
CA GLU A 89 -1.73 16.66 -0.96
C GLU A 89 -2.22 15.40 -1.68
N ARG A 90 -2.64 14.39 -0.93
CA ARG A 90 -3.14 13.10 -1.45
C ARG A 90 -4.50 12.78 -0.82
N THR A 91 -4.74 11.52 -0.47
CA THR A 91 -5.99 11.06 0.13
C THR A 91 -5.71 10.22 1.37
N LEU A 92 -6.71 10.09 2.26
CA LEU A 92 -6.63 9.15 3.38
C LEU A 92 -6.33 7.71 2.89
N GLY A 93 -6.86 7.35 1.72
CA GLY A 93 -6.55 6.07 1.09
C GLY A 93 -5.07 5.89 0.74
N THR A 94 -4.35 6.98 0.42
CA THR A 94 -2.89 6.94 0.23
C THR A 94 -2.18 6.70 1.55
N VAL A 95 -2.63 7.30 2.64
CA VAL A 95 -2.06 7.07 3.98
C VAL A 95 -2.23 5.62 4.41
N ASN A 96 -3.44 5.05 4.28
CA ASN A 96 -3.70 3.66 4.61
C ASN A 96 -2.86 2.71 3.75
N PHE A 97 -2.74 2.99 2.46
CA PHE A 97 -1.86 2.25 1.56
C PHE A 97 -0.40 2.29 2.05
N THR A 98 0.11 3.48 2.40
CA THR A 98 1.47 3.64 2.92
C THR A 98 1.68 2.81 4.20
N ILE A 99 0.73 2.86 5.14
CA ILE A 99 0.84 2.07 6.37
C ILE A 99 0.82 0.57 6.06
N ALA A 100 -0.06 0.10 5.16
CA ALA A 100 -0.10 -1.31 4.76
C ALA A 100 1.20 -1.76 4.09
N HIS A 101 1.78 -0.92 3.24
CA HIS A 101 3.07 -1.12 2.60
C HIS A 101 4.19 -1.30 3.65
N GLU A 102 4.28 -0.40 4.62
CA GLU A 102 5.29 -0.47 5.69
C GLU A 102 5.06 -1.67 6.62
N CYS A 103 3.80 -2.01 6.93
CA CYS A 103 3.47 -3.21 7.68
C CYS A 103 3.90 -4.48 6.94
N PHE A 104 3.73 -4.53 5.63
CA PHE A 104 4.19 -5.66 4.83
C PHE A 104 5.72 -5.78 4.83
N HIS A 105 6.44 -4.66 4.69
CA HIS A 105 7.90 -4.66 4.85
C HIS A 105 8.30 -5.22 6.22
N TRP A 106 7.67 -4.76 7.28
CA TRP A 106 7.94 -5.27 8.63
C TRP A 106 7.61 -6.75 8.79
N HIS A 107 6.56 -7.23 8.17
CA HIS A 107 6.17 -8.64 8.18
C HIS A 107 7.15 -9.53 7.42
N ARG A 108 7.53 -9.14 6.20
CA ARG A 108 8.19 -10.03 5.24
C ARG A 108 9.69 -9.83 5.14
N HIS A 109 10.19 -8.60 5.31
CA HIS A 109 11.56 -8.27 4.96
C HIS A 109 12.51 -8.14 6.16
N GLN A 110 12.06 -8.32 7.41
CA GLN A 110 12.93 -8.31 8.59
C GLN A 110 14.13 -9.27 8.49
N PRO A 111 13.99 -10.53 7.98
CA PRO A 111 15.12 -11.44 7.88
C PRO A 111 16.23 -10.92 6.97
N TYR A 112 15.87 -10.21 5.88
CA TYR A 112 16.84 -9.59 4.99
C TYR A 112 17.67 -8.52 5.72
N HIS A 113 17.01 -7.63 6.45
CA HIS A 113 17.70 -6.57 7.22
C HIS A 113 18.59 -7.16 8.33
N ALA A 114 18.11 -8.19 9.03
CA ALA A 114 18.90 -8.90 10.02
C ALA A 114 20.16 -9.54 9.41
N LEU A 115 20.03 -10.17 8.24
CA LEU A 115 21.17 -10.76 7.52
C LEU A 115 22.17 -9.68 7.08
N MET A 116 21.71 -8.58 6.49
CA MET A 116 22.59 -7.48 6.05
C MET A 116 23.36 -6.88 7.23
N LYS A 117 22.73 -6.74 8.37
CA LYS A 117 23.39 -6.32 9.60
C LYS A 117 24.49 -7.29 10.03
N MET A 118 24.21 -8.59 10.04
CA MET A 118 25.19 -9.62 10.41
C MET A 118 26.41 -9.64 9.47
N LEU A 119 26.20 -9.35 8.18
CA LEU A 119 27.27 -9.30 7.18
C LEU A 119 28.07 -7.97 7.24
N GLY A 120 27.74 -7.06 8.15
CA GLY A 120 28.41 -5.77 8.26
C GLY A 120 28.20 -4.86 7.04
N ALA A 121 27.16 -5.13 6.27
CA ALA A 121 26.76 -4.29 5.16
C ALA A 121 26.25 -2.95 5.72
N ASN A 122 27.18 -2.00 5.87
CA ASN A 122 26.92 -0.65 6.35
C ASN A 122 26.18 0.23 5.33
N ASP A 123 25.31 -0.37 4.53
CA ASP A 123 24.50 0.38 3.58
C ASP A 123 23.43 1.12 4.38
N GLU A 124 23.45 2.45 4.34
CA GLU A 124 22.41 3.28 4.99
C GLU A 124 21.00 2.89 4.50
N LEU A 125 20.91 2.32 3.30
CA LEU A 125 19.70 1.72 2.72
C LEU A 125 19.22 0.45 3.46
N GLY A 126 20.10 -0.26 4.16
CA GLY A 126 19.73 -1.44 4.95
C GLY A 126 18.98 -1.11 6.25
N LYS A 127 18.95 0.15 6.67
CA LYS A 127 18.31 0.57 7.92
C LYS A 127 16.85 0.95 7.77
N ILE A 128 16.46 1.36 6.58
CA ILE A 128 15.10 1.83 6.25
C ILE A 128 14.69 1.33 4.88
N ILE A 129 13.39 1.13 4.70
CA ILE A 129 12.75 1.01 3.37
C ILE A 129 11.78 2.19 3.25
N GLN A 130 11.67 2.76 2.06
CA GLN A 130 10.90 3.98 1.80
C GLN A 130 9.79 3.70 0.79
N CYS A 131 8.54 3.94 1.17
CA CYS A 131 7.43 3.98 0.23
C CYS A 131 7.53 5.22 -0.66
N SER A 132 7.93 5.03 -1.91
CA SER A 132 8.09 6.12 -2.88
C SER A 132 7.28 5.90 -4.15
N ILE A 133 6.91 7.04 -4.80
CA ILE A 133 6.16 6.98 -6.06
C ILE A 133 7.10 6.59 -7.20
N GLY A 134 6.76 5.49 -7.90
CA GLY A 134 7.27 5.23 -9.25
C GLY A 134 8.76 4.92 -9.37
N SER A 135 9.41 4.45 -8.31
CA SER A 135 10.85 4.19 -8.29
C SER A 135 11.30 2.94 -9.07
N ASN A 136 10.37 2.13 -9.57
CA ASN A 136 10.75 0.92 -10.30
C ASN A 136 11.15 1.26 -11.73
N SER A 137 12.44 1.14 -12.06
CA SER A 137 12.90 1.14 -13.45
C SER A 137 12.16 0.05 -14.23
N LYS A 138 11.80 0.32 -15.50
CA LYS A 138 11.11 -0.66 -16.35
C LYS A 138 11.96 -1.91 -16.65
N ASP A 139 13.25 -1.86 -16.37
CA ASP A 139 14.23 -2.90 -16.64
C ASP A 139 14.51 -3.70 -15.38
N SER A 140 13.68 -4.74 -15.16
CA SER A 140 13.75 -5.61 -13.98
C SER A 140 15.06 -6.43 -13.91
N GLU A 141 15.81 -6.55 -15.00
CA GLU A 141 17.10 -7.27 -15.00
C GLU A 141 18.16 -6.54 -14.16
N LYS A 142 17.97 -5.23 -13.93
CA LYS A 142 18.86 -4.40 -13.11
C LYS A 142 18.40 -4.19 -11.68
N TRP A 143 17.31 -4.82 -11.27
CA TRP A 143 16.75 -4.63 -9.94
C TRP A 143 17.66 -5.22 -8.86
N LYS A 144 17.89 -4.43 -7.82
CA LYS A 144 18.51 -4.86 -6.58
C LYS A 144 17.46 -5.49 -5.66
N ALA A 145 17.90 -6.12 -4.58
CA ALA A 145 17.00 -6.72 -3.59
C ALA A 145 15.96 -5.72 -3.06
N ILE A 146 16.36 -4.47 -2.84
CA ILE A 146 15.46 -3.41 -2.37
C ILE A 146 14.36 -3.11 -3.40
N ASP A 147 14.67 -3.08 -4.69
CA ASP A 147 13.68 -2.80 -5.74
C ASP A 147 12.62 -3.89 -5.81
N TRP A 148 13.03 -5.15 -5.61
CA TRP A 148 12.11 -6.28 -5.52
C TRP A 148 11.22 -6.22 -4.27
N MET A 149 11.77 -5.82 -3.12
CA MET A 149 11.01 -5.66 -1.88
C MET A 149 9.97 -4.54 -2.03
N GLU A 150 10.36 -3.41 -2.62
CA GLU A 150 9.45 -2.30 -2.92
C GLU A 150 8.32 -2.72 -3.87
N TRP A 151 8.68 -3.45 -4.93
CA TRP A 151 7.69 -3.97 -5.87
C TRP A 151 6.70 -4.93 -5.21
N GLN A 152 7.17 -5.82 -4.32
CA GLN A 152 6.31 -6.70 -3.56
C GLN A 152 5.37 -5.91 -2.65
N ALA A 153 5.88 -4.99 -1.86
CA ALA A 153 5.06 -4.22 -0.93
C ALA A 153 4.02 -3.35 -1.66
N ASN A 154 4.41 -2.73 -2.77
CA ASN A 154 3.48 -1.97 -3.62
C ASN A 154 2.38 -2.86 -4.20
N GLY A 155 2.70 -4.10 -4.58
CA GLY A 155 1.73 -5.06 -5.09
C GLY A 155 0.83 -5.63 -4.00
N VAL A 156 1.35 -5.93 -2.82
CA VAL A 156 0.61 -6.61 -1.75
C VAL A 156 -0.28 -5.66 -0.93
N ALA A 157 0.14 -4.42 -0.69
CA ALA A 157 -0.59 -3.46 0.15
C ALA A 157 -2.07 -3.27 -0.25
N PRO A 158 -2.44 -3.09 -1.54
CA PRO A 158 -3.84 -2.99 -1.92
C PRO A 158 -4.61 -4.30 -1.76
N HIS A 159 -3.94 -5.47 -1.81
CA HIS A 159 -4.56 -6.78 -1.56
C HIS A 159 -4.84 -7.00 -0.06
N ILE A 160 -3.98 -6.49 0.82
CA ILE A 160 -4.25 -6.46 2.27
C ILE A 160 -5.49 -5.63 2.56
N LEU A 161 -5.59 -4.43 1.99
CA LEU A 161 -6.69 -3.50 2.28
C LEU A 161 -8.02 -3.89 1.62
N MET A 162 -7.97 -4.62 0.49
CA MET A 162 -9.13 -5.05 -0.28
C MET A 162 -8.91 -6.47 -0.81
N PRO A 163 -9.00 -7.52 0.07
CA PRO A 163 -8.76 -8.91 -0.31
C PRO A 163 -9.81 -9.42 -1.30
N THR A 164 -9.36 -10.12 -2.34
CA THR A 164 -10.17 -10.51 -3.50
C THR A 164 -11.42 -11.32 -3.12
N SER A 165 -11.29 -12.26 -2.18
CA SER A 165 -12.36 -13.17 -1.80
C SER A 165 -13.60 -12.42 -1.30
N THR A 166 -13.41 -11.52 -0.33
CA THR A 166 -14.48 -10.77 0.31
C THR A 166 -14.84 -9.50 -0.47
N ALA A 167 -13.87 -8.88 -1.15
CA ALA A 167 -14.13 -7.72 -1.99
C ALA A 167 -15.08 -8.03 -3.16
N LYS A 168 -15.00 -9.23 -3.76
CA LYS A 168 -15.96 -9.66 -4.78
C LYS A 168 -17.40 -9.68 -4.28
N ILE A 169 -17.62 -10.07 -3.02
CA ILE A 169 -18.95 -10.04 -2.38
C ILE A 169 -19.45 -8.59 -2.35
N LYS A 170 -18.63 -7.66 -1.85
CA LYS A 170 -19.00 -6.25 -1.75
C LYS A 170 -19.21 -5.60 -3.10
N VAL A 171 -18.39 -5.91 -4.09
CA VAL A 171 -18.55 -5.43 -5.47
C VAL A 171 -19.87 -5.92 -6.04
N THR A 172 -20.25 -7.19 -5.85
CA THR A 172 -21.52 -7.75 -6.32
C THR A 172 -22.72 -7.04 -5.67
N GLU A 173 -22.70 -6.84 -4.35
CA GLU A 173 -23.74 -6.08 -3.65
C GLU A 173 -23.93 -4.67 -4.23
N LEU A 174 -22.84 -3.99 -4.57
CA LEU A 174 -22.90 -2.64 -5.11
C LEU A 174 -23.33 -2.60 -6.59
N ILE A 175 -22.95 -3.60 -7.37
CA ILE A 175 -23.46 -3.78 -8.75
C ILE A 175 -25.00 -3.88 -8.72
N GLU A 176 -25.55 -4.68 -7.80
CA GLU A 176 -27.01 -4.81 -7.63
C GLU A 176 -27.62 -3.51 -7.11
N LYS A 177 -27.04 -2.90 -6.08
CA LYS A 177 -27.49 -1.63 -5.49
C LYS A 177 -27.61 -0.51 -6.51
N TYR A 178 -26.59 -0.36 -7.36
CA TYR A 178 -26.52 0.69 -8.38
C TYR A 178 -27.14 0.26 -9.72
N GLN A 179 -27.66 -0.97 -9.83
CA GLN A 179 -28.25 -1.52 -11.06
C GLN A 179 -27.31 -1.36 -12.27
N ILE A 180 -26.05 -1.80 -12.10
CA ILE A 180 -25.01 -1.72 -13.14
C ILE A 180 -25.17 -2.90 -14.10
N HIS A 181 -25.37 -2.62 -15.41
CA HIS A 181 -25.57 -3.63 -16.44
C HIS A 181 -24.38 -3.79 -17.38
N PHE A 182 -23.38 -2.92 -17.28
CA PHE A 182 -22.19 -2.89 -18.15
C PHE A 182 -22.52 -2.76 -19.65
N ASP A 183 -23.58 -2.03 -19.98
CA ASP A 183 -24.04 -1.77 -21.33
C ASP A 183 -23.46 -0.51 -21.98
N GLY A 184 -22.54 0.16 -21.28
CA GLY A 184 -21.88 1.38 -21.72
C GLY A 184 -22.59 2.67 -21.28
N MET A 185 -23.76 2.59 -20.63
CA MET A 185 -24.49 3.74 -20.10
C MET A 185 -24.32 3.95 -18.59
N ASP A 186 -23.59 3.07 -17.92
CA ASP A 186 -23.47 3.00 -16.46
C ASP A 186 -22.38 3.89 -15.87
N GLY A 187 -21.78 4.82 -16.63
CA GLY A 187 -20.60 5.56 -16.23
C GLY A 187 -20.69 6.23 -14.84
N TYR A 188 -21.79 6.93 -14.57
CA TYR A 188 -22.02 7.57 -13.26
C TYR A 188 -22.22 6.56 -12.15
N ARG A 189 -22.98 5.49 -12.39
CA ARG A 189 -23.24 4.44 -11.41
C ARG A 189 -21.98 3.68 -11.02
N ILE A 190 -21.10 3.46 -11.99
CA ILE A 190 -19.79 2.82 -11.76
C ILE A 190 -18.89 3.76 -10.94
N GLU A 191 -18.89 5.06 -11.21
CA GLU A 191 -18.11 6.02 -10.43
C GLU A 191 -18.62 6.11 -8.99
N ASP A 192 -19.94 6.12 -8.77
CA ASP A 192 -20.55 6.08 -7.44
C ASP A 192 -20.18 4.80 -6.69
N MET A 193 -20.20 3.64 -7.36
CA MET A 193 -19.74 2.37 -6.79
C MET A 193 -18.27 2.43 -6.38
N ILE A 194 -17.41 3.03 -7.20
CA ILE A 194 -15.98 3.17 -6.90
C ILE A 194 -15.77 4.10 -5.70
N LEU A 195 -16.52 5.19 -5.62
CA LEU A 195 -16.47 6.09 -4.47
C LEU A 195 -16.86 5.37 -3.18
N GLU A 196 -17.97 4.61 -3.20
CA GLU A 196 -18.40 3.86 -2.04
C GLU A 196 -17.40 2.76 -1.65
N LEU A 197 -16.80 2.07 -2.61
CA LEU A 197 -15.73 1.10 -2.34
C LEU A 197 -14.48 1.78 -1.77
N ALA A 198 -14.12 2.95 -2.29
CA ALA A 198 -12.96 3.71 -1.81
C ALA A 198 -13.15 4.12 -0.35
N ASP A 199 -14.31 4.63 0.00
CA ASP A 199 -14.66 4.97 1.38
C ASP A 199 -14.71 3.74 2.28
N PHE A 200 -15.36 2.67 1.81
CA PHE A 200 -15.52 1.45 2.59
C PHE A 200 -14.19 0.78 2.94
N TYR A 201 -13.28 0.64 1.96
CA TYR A 201 -11.97 0.02 2.16
C TYR A 201 -10.88 1.00 2.60
N GLY A 202 -11.18 2.29 2.68
CA GLY A 202 -10.19 3.32 3.00
C GLY A 202 -9.04 3.36 1.98
N LEU A 203 -9.35 3.21 0.70
CA LEU A 203 -8.42 3.25 -0.44
C LEU A 203 -8.64 4.50 -1.30
N SER A 204 -7.66 4.84 -2.15
CA SER A 204 -7.87 5.81 -3.20
C SER A 204 -8.76 5.23 -4.32
N LYS A 205 -9.50 6.08 -5.02
CA LYS A 205 -10.30 5.65 -6.20
C LYS A 205 -9.45 4.90 -7.22
N LEU A 206 -8.23 5.36 -7.45
CA LEU A 206 -7.31 4.69 -8.39
C LEU A 206 -6.95 3.27 -7.92
N ALA A 207 -6.66 3.09 -6.63
CA ALA A 207 -6.35 1.77 -6.08
C ALA A 207 -7.54 0.82 -6.20
N VAL A 208 -8.76 1.31 -5.90
CA VAL A 208 -10.00 0.53 -6.10
C VAL A 208 -10.19 0.13 -7.56
N LYS A 209 -10.01 1.08 -8.50
CA LYS A 209 -10.10 0.80 -9.94
C LYS A 209 -9.14 -0.31 -10.35
N MET A 210 -7.90 -0.24 -9.91
CA MET A 210 -6.91 -1.27 -10.20
C MET A 210 -7.31 -2.62 -9.61
N ARG A 211 -7.78 -2.67 -8.35
CA ARG A 211 -8.24 -3.90 -7.70
C ARG A 211 -9.43 -4.54 -8.40
N ILE A 212 -10.46 -3.75 -8.77
CA ILE A 212 -11.63 -4.25 -9.50
C ILE A 212 -11.22 -4.85 -10.86
N ARG A 213 -10.30 -4.18 -11.57
CA ARG A 213 -9.73 -4.70 -12.82
C ARG A 213 -8.99 -6.03 -12.61
N GLU A 214 -8.19 -6.13 -11.57
CA GLU A 214 -7.48 -7.37 -11.22
C GLU A 214 -8.42 -8.52 -10.89
N MET A 215 -9.58 -8.23 -10.29
CA MET A 215 -10.63 -9.21 -10.00
C MET A 215 -11.39 -9.70 -11.26
N GLY A 216 -11.09 -9.16 -12.45
CA GLY A 216 -11.66 -9.59 -13.71
C GLY A 216 -12.84 -8.76 -14.22
N TYR A 217 -13.17 -7.64 -13.58
CA TYR A 217 -14.23 -6.74 -14.06
C TYR A 217 -13.72 -5.81 -15.19
N ALA A 218 -13.18 -6.39 -16.25
CA ALA A 218 -12.51 -5.67 -17.35
C ALA A 218 -13.42 -4.72 -18.16
N LYS A 219 -14.74 -4.91 -18.14
CA LYS A 219 -15.70 -4.02 -18.80
C LYS A 219 -15.74 -2.61 -18.21
N ILE A 220 -15.12 -2.41 -17.06
CA ILE A 220 -14.94 -1.13 -16.39
C ILE A 220 -13.88 -0.26 -17.11
N ASP A 221 -12.96 -0.84 -17.86
CA ASP A 221 -11.88 -0.10 -18.57
C ASP A 221 -12.40 0.94 -19.56
N GLY A 222 -13.50 0.66 -20.29
CA GLY A 222 -14.06 1.59 -21.26
C GLY A 222 -14.65 2.87 -20.65
N VAL A 223 -15.09 2.82 -19.41
CA VAL A 223 -15.69 3.96 -18.69
C VAL A 223 -14.59 4.85 -18.10
N PHE A 224 -13.48 4.27 -17.68
CA PHE A 224 -12.36 5.02 -17.06
C PHE A 224 -11.54 5.85 -18.05
N THR A 225 -11.48 5.46 -19.31
CA THR A 225 -10.78 6.23 -20.35
C THR A 225 -11.52 7.55 -20.64
N TYR A 226 -12.80 7.63 -20.38
CA TYR A 226 -13.60 8.81 -20.66
C TYR A 226 -13.56 9.86 -19.54
N VAL A 227 -13.38 9.45 -18.29
CA VAL A 227 -13.37 10.34 -17.10
C VAL A 227 -11.98 10.92 -16.84
N ASN A 228 -10.91 10.29 -17.31
CA ASN A 228 -9.53 10.78 -17.17
C ASN A 228 -9.07 11.65 -18.33
N GLY A 229 -9.94 12.01 -19.25
CA GLY A 229 -9.65 12.87 -20.41
C GLY A 229 -9.99 14.36 -20.20
N GLN A 230 -10.12 14.81 -18.92
CA GLN A 230 -10.24 16.23 -18.58
C GLN A 230 -9.11 16.66 -17.65
#